data_5e163670c87f49e0b39c418d8fb1657d
#
_entry.id   5e163670c87f49e0b39c418d8fb1657d
#
_cell.length_a   1.000
_cell.length_b   1.000
_cell.length_c   1.000
_cell.angle_alpha   90.00
_cell.angle_beta   90.00
_cell.angle_gamma   90.00
#
_symmetry.space_group_name_H-M   'P 1'
#
loop_
_entity.id
_entity.type
_entity.pdbx_description
1 polymer ?
#
loop_
_entity_poly.entity_id
_entity_poly.type
_entity_poly.pdbx_seq_one_letter_code
_entity_poly.pdbx_strand_id
1 'polypeptide(L)'
;MKMMTAIIKPFKLDDVRDALQQIGIAGMTVEEVKGYGRQKGHTELYRGAEYLVEFQPKVKVQIAISDGEVDAAIDAICGAASTGKIGDGKIFVTSLEQSIRIRTGETGEDAL
;
A
#
# COMPACT_ATOMS: atom_id res chain seq x y z
N MET A 1 3.47 6.13 -17.09
CA MET A 1 3.62 6.25 -15.62
C MET A 1 2.37 5.74 -14.93
N LYS A 2 2.54 5.10 -13.78
CA LYS A 2 1.43 4.59 -12.98
C LYS A 2 1.56 5.01 -11.53
N MET A 3 0.43 5.26 -10.90
CA MET A 3 0.32 5.38 -9.45
C MET A 3 -0.16 4.04 -8.92
N MET A 4 0.63 3.44 -8.06
CA MET A 4 0.26 2.19 -7.41
C MET A 4 -0.05 2.49 -5.95
N THR A 5 -1.23 2.05 -5.51
CA THR A 5 -1.69 2.20 -4.14
C THR A 5 -1.91 0.82 -3.56
N ALA A 6 -1.23 0.52 -2.48
CA ALA A 6 -1.40 -0.75 -1.76
C ALA A 6 -1.98 -0.46 -0.37
N ILE A 7 -3.05 -1.16 -0.03
CA ILE A 7 -3.63 -1.14 1.31
C ILE A 7 -3.23 -2.44 1.98
N ILE A 8 -2.45 -2.37 3.03
CA ILE A 8 -1.81 -3.53 3.66
C ILE A 8 -2.04 -3.55 5.18
N LYS A 9 -1.80 -4.69 5.79
CA LYS A 9 -1.75 -4.80 7.26
C LYS A 9 -0.58 -3.98 7.78
N PRO A 10 -0.75 -3.24 8.91
CA PRO A 10 0.29 -2.34 9.42
C PRO A 10 1.64 -3.02 9.69
N PHE A 11 1.62 -4.24 10.23
CA PHE A 11 2.86 -4.94 10.56
C PHE A 11 3.64 -5.45 9.34
N LYS A 12 3.08 -5.31 8.14
CA LYS A 12 3.74 -5.68 6.89
C LYS A 12 4.47 -4.51 6.21
N LEU A 13 4.37 -3.31 6.76
CA LEU A 13 4.94 -2.12 6.12
C LEU A 13 6.45 -2.24 5.88
N ASP A 14 7.20 -2.68 6.90
CA ASP A 14 8.65 -2.79 6.77
C ASP A 14 9.05 -3.83 5.74
N ASP A 15 8.34 -4.95 5.69
CA ASP A 15 8.59 -6.01 4.70
C ASP A 15 8.33 -5.51 3.28
N VAL A 16 7.24 -4.75 3.08
CA VAL A 16 6.90 -4.16 1.78
C VAL A 16 7.95 -3.14 1.36
N ARG A 17 8.35 -2.25 2.27
CA ARG A 17 9.40 -1.27 2.00
C ARG A 17 10.69 -1.96 1.55
N ASP A 18 11.13 -2.98 2.29
CA ASP A 18 12.36 -3.70 1.96
C ASP A 18 12.27 -4.39 0.60
N ALA A 19 11.13 -5.02 0.31
CA ALA A 19 10.93 -5.69 -0.98
C ALA A 19 10.96 -4.71 -2.15
N LEU A 20 10.37 -3.52 -1.99
CA LEU A 20 10.40 -2.48 -3.03
C LEU A 20 11.81 -1.90 -3.22
N GLN A 21 12.54 -1.71 -2.14
CA GLN A 21 13.94 -1.24 -2.23
C GLN A 21 14.82 -2.23 -2.97
N GLN A 22 14.61 -3.52 -2.79
CA GLN A 22 15.39 -4.56 -3.47
C GLN A 22 15.22 -4.54 -4.99
N ILE A 23 14.11 -4.04 -5.50
CA ILE A 23 13.89 -3.89 -6.94
C ILE A 23 14.13 -2.46 -7.43
N GLY A 24 14.75 -1.62 -6.60
CA GLY A 24 15.16 -0.27 -7.00
C GLY A 24 14.10 0.81 -6.83
N ILE A 25 12.98 0.53 -6.18
CA ILE A 25 11.94 1.52 -5.89
C ILE A 25 12.16 2.04 -4.48
N ALA A 26 12.70 3.25 -4.37
CA ALA A 26 13.11 3.83 -3.09
C ALA A 26 12.10 4.84 -2.52
N GLY A 27 11.35 5.52 -3.38
CA GLY A 27 10.40 6.53 -2.95
C GLY A 27 9.02 5.96 -2.70
N MET A 28 8.43 6.28 -1.55
CA MET A 28 7.05 5.89 -1.24
C MET A 28 6.42 6.90 -0.28
N THR A 29 5.11 7.02 -0.37
CA THR A 29 4.33 7.80 0.57
C THR A 29 3.47 6.84 1.39
N VAL A 30 3.41 7.05 2.69
CA VAL A 30 2.73 6.15 3.61
C VAL A 30 1.73 6.93 4.45
N GLU A 31 0.52 6.39 4.57
CA GLU A 31 -0.52 6.92 5.43
C GLU A 31 -1.12 5.81 6.29
N GLU A 32 -1.42 6.15 7.53
CA GLU A 32 -2.25 5.31 8.37
C GLU A 32 -3.71 5.53 8.00
N VAL A 33 -4.43 4.46 7.72
CA VAL A 33 -5.82 4.50 7.31
C VAL A 33 -6.63 3.46 8.07
N LYS A 34 -7.93 3.52 7.92
CA LYS A 34 -8.83 2.50 8.47
C LYS A 34 -9.58 1.86 7.32
N GLY A 35 -9.68 0.54 7.34
CA GLY A 35 -10.39 -0.21 6.33
C GLY A 35 -11.61 -0.91 6.90
N TYR A 36 -12.66 -0.96 6.10
CA TYR A 36 -13.84 -1.77 6.36
C TYR A 36 -14.03 -2.72 5.18
N GLY A 37 -14.17 -4.00 5.46
CA GLY A 37 -14.31 -4.97 4.38
C GLY A 37 -14.71 -6.34 4.90
N ARG A 38 -14.34 -7.38 4.16
CA ARG A 38 -14.72 -8.75 4.51
C ARG A 38 -14.23 -9.20 5.88
N GLN A 39 -13.13 -8.63 6.35
CA GLN A 39 -12.61 -8.91 7.67
C GLN A 39 -13.58 -8.46 8.75
N LYS A 40 -14.34 -7.38 8.51
CA LYS A 40 -15.36 -6.79 9.38
C LYS A 40 -14.90 -6.59 10.82
N GLY A 41 -13.61 -6.48 11.03
CA GLY A 41 -13.06 -6.41 12.35
C GLY A 41 -13.22 -7.72 13.12
N HIS A 42 -13.29 -7.61 14.41
CA HIS A 42 -13.47 -8.72 15.33
C HIS A 42 -14.36 -8.29 16.50
N THR A 43 -14.90 -9.25 17.21
CA THR A 43 -15.70 -8.99 18.39
C THR A 43 -14.79 -8.79 19.59
N GLU A 44 -15.00 -7.71 20.32
CA GLU A 44 -14.31 -7.42 21.57
C GLU A 44 -15.30 -7.37 22.72
N LEU A 45 -14.84 -7.78 23.91
CA LEU A 45 -15.61 -7.67 25.14
C LEU A 45 -15.25 -6.37 25.87
N TYR A 46 -16.27 -5.63 26.23
CA TYR A 46 -16.10 -4.42 27.02
C TYR A 46 -17.21 -4.34 28.05
N ARG A 47 -16.85 -4.36 29.34
CA ARG A 47 -17.80 -4.36 30.47
C ARG A 47 -18.86 -5.46 30.37
N GLY A 48 -18.46 -6.65 29.89
CA GLY A 48 -19.34 -7.79 29.76
C GLY A 48 -20.26 -7.79 28.53
N ALA A 49 -20.13 -6.79 27.65
CA ALA A 49 -20.87 -6.73 26.39
C ALA A 49 -19.91 -6.94 25.21
N GLU A 50 -20.41 -7.59 24.16
CA GLU A 50 -19.68 -7.76 22.92
C GLU A 50 -19.87 -6.55 22.01
N TYR A 51 -18.77 -6.05 21.45
CA TYR A 51 -18.78 -4.98 20.47
C TYR A 51 -18.10 -5.46 19.19
N LEU A 52 -18.75 -5.24 18.06
CA LEU A 52 -18.18 -5.50 16.75
C LEU A 52 -17.24 -4.37 16.37
N VAL A 53 -15.99 -4.70 16.10
CA VAL A 53 -15.00 -3.74 15.59
C VAL A 53 -15.12 -3.76 14.06
N GLU A 54 -15.78 -2.74 13.50
CA GLU A 54 -16.07 -2.68 12.07
C GLU A 54 -14.90 -2.18 11.24
N PHE A 55 -14.12 -1.22 11.77
CA PHE A 55 -12.98 -0.66 11.08
C PHE A 55 -11.68 -1.22 11.65
N GLN A 56 -10.77 -1.57 10.75
CA GLN A 56 -9.47 -2.09 11.11
C GLN A 56 -8.37 -1.13 10.68
N PRO A 57 -7.31 -0.97 11.49
CA PRO A 57 -6.16 -0.19 11.05
C PRO A 57 -5.50 -0.84 9.85
N LYS A 58 -5.14 -0.03 8.89
CA LYS A 58 -4.42 -0.41 7.67
C LYS A 58 -3.36 0.66 7.37
N VAL A 59 -2.47 0.35 6.48
CA VAL A 59 -1.51 1.30 5.95
C VAL A 59 -1.70 1.41 4.44
N LYS A 60 -1.75 2.65 3.96
CA LYS A 60 -1.75 2.94 2.53
C LYS A 60 -0.34 3.29 2.11
N VAL A 61 0.19 2.55 1.14
CA VAL A 61 1.48 2.83 0.53
C VAL A 61 1.22 3.26 -0.91
N GLN A 62 1.77 4.40 -1.31
CA GLN A 62 1.68 4.88 -2.69
C GLN A 62 3.07 5.02 -3.29
N ILE A 63 3.21 4.54 -4.51
CA ILE A 63 4.43 4.69 -5.31
C ILE A 63 4.05 5.15 -6.72
N ALA A 64 4.85 6.05 -7.28
CA ALA A 64 4.73 6.49 -8.66
C ALA A 64 5.89 5.85 -9.44
N ILE A 65 5.56 5.08 -10.46
CA ILE A 65 6.53 4.24 -11.16
C ILE A 65 6.33 4.27 -12.68
N SER A 66 7.36 3.85 -13.41
CA SER A 66 7.26 3.63 -14.85
C SER A 66 6.39 2.43 -15.15
N ASP A 67 5.76 2.41 -16.32
CA ASP A 67 4.92 1.30 -16.75
C ASP A 67 5.66 -0.05 -16.68
N GLY A 68 6.93 -0.06 -17.05
CA GLY A 68 7.74 -1.29 -17.05
C GLY A 68 8.05 -1.86 -15.66
N GLU A 69 7.84 -1.08 -14.60
CA GLU A 69 8.09 -1.51 -13.23
C GLU A 69 6.87 -2.11 -12.53
N VAL A 70 5.69 -2.02 -13.14
CA VAL A 70 4.42 -2.39 -12.50
C VAL A 70 4.40 -3.84 -12.04
N ASP A 71 4.74 -4.76 -12.94
CA ASP A 71 4.65 -6.20 -12.63
C ASP A 71 5.61 -6.58 -11.50
N ALA A 72 6.85 -6.08 -11.55
CA ALA A 72 7.83 -6.33 -10.51
C ALA A 72 7.37 -5.76 -9.16
N ALA A 73 6.78 -4.57 -9.16
CA ALA A 73 6.26 -3.94 -7.95
C ALA A 73 5.08 -4.73 -7.37
N ILE A 74 4.16 -5.20 -8.21
CA ILE A 74 3.05 -6.05 -7.77
C ILE A 74 3.59 -7.32 -7.09
N ASP A 75 4.51 -8.00 -7.74
CA ASP A 75 5.09 -9.24 -7.21
C ASP A 75 5.80 -8.99 -5.87
N ALA A 76 6.57 -7.91 -5.78
CA ALA A 76 7.28 -7.55 -4.55
C ALA A 76 6.31 -7.28 -3.39
N ILE A 77 5.25 -6.50 -3.64
CA ILE A 77 4.26 -6.17 -2.62
C ILE A 77 3.47 -7.41 -2.20
N CYS A 78 2.98 -8.18 -3.17
CA CYS A 78 2.23 -9.41 -2.87
C CYS A 78 3.06 -10.40 -2.07
N GLY A 79 4.31 -10.62 -2.46
CA GLY A 79 5.20 -11.52 -1.76
C GLY A 79 5.48 -11.10 -0.32
N ALA A 80 5.62 -9.79 -0.09
CA ALA A 80 5.92 -9.24 1.24
C ALA A 80 4.70 -9.09 2.13
N ALA A 81 3.54 -8.75 1.57
CA ALA A 81 2.35 -8.39 2.34
C ALA A 81 1.39 -9.56 2.58
N SER A 82 1.46 -10.62 1.80
CA SER A 82 0.52 -11.73 1.89
C SER A 82 0.73 -12.57 3.14
N THR A 83 -0.35 -12.88 3.84
CA THR A 83 -0.37 -13.86 4.93
C THR A 83 -1.25 -15.06 4.60
N GLY A 84 -2.01 -14.99 3.49
CA GLY A 84 -3.00 -15.99 3.12
C GLY A 84 -4.30 -15.88 3.89
N LYS A 85 -4.47 -14.83 4.69
CA LYS A 85 -5.65 -14.61 5.52
C LYS A 85 -6.46 -13.43 5.01
N ILE A 86 -7.73 -13.40 5.37
CA ILE A 86 -8.61 -12.26 5.10
C ILE A 86 -8.00 -11.00 5.72
N GLY A 87 -8.05 -9.90 4.99
CA GLY A 87 -7.52 -8.62 5.44
C GLY A 87 -6.12 -8.30 4.94
N ASP A 88 -5.53 -9.13 4.11
CA ASP A 88 -4.20 -8.88 3.52
C ASP A 88 -4.16 -7.59 2.69
N GLY A 89 -5.30 -7.17 2.16
CA GLY A 89 -5.41 -5.91 1.44
C GLY A 89 -5.48 -6.06 -0.06
N LYS A 90 -5.29 -4.93 -0.73
CA LYS A 90 -5.39 -4.85 -2.20
C LYS A 90 -4.38 -3.89 -2.76
N ILE A 91 -4.08 -4.08 -4.03
CA ILE A 91 -3.27 -3.16 -4.82
C ILE A 91 -4.14 -2.56 -5.91
N PHE A 92 -4.07 -1.24 -6.06
CA PHE A 92 -4.74 -0.52 -7.14
C PHE A 92 -3.69 0.14 -8.01
N VAL A 93 -3.86 0.04 -9.33
CA VAL A 93 -2.96 0.66 -10.28
C VAL A 93 -3.77 1.60 -11.17
N THR A 94 -3.37 2.87 -11.21
CA THR A 94 -4.03 3.87 -12.04
C THR A 94 -3.02 4.56 -12.93
N SER A 95 -3.50 5.11 -14.06
CA SER A 95 -2.66 5.90 -14.93
C SER A 95 -2.30 7.22 -14.26
N LEU A 96 -1.03 7.58 -14.33
CA LEU A 96 -0.51 8.86 -13.83
C LEU A 96 -0.22 9.74 -15.03
N GLU A 97 -1.00 10.81 -15.19
CA GLU A 97 -0.89 11.67 -16.36
C GLU A 97 0.35 12.53 -16.34
N GLN A 98 0.72 13.02 -15.17
CA GLN A 98 1.82 13.96 -15.02
C GLN A 98 2.55 13.73 -13.69
N SER A 99 3.87 13.96 -13.72
CA SER A 99 4.72 13.99 -12.53
C SER A 99 5.67 15.17 -12.65
N ILE A 100 5.81 15.94 -11.59
CA ILE A 100 6.70 17.12 -11.57
C ILE A 100 7.46 17.11 -10.26
N ARG A 101 8.77 17.16 -10.33
CA ARG A 101 9.62 17.29 -9.16
C ARG A 101 9.67 18.74 -8.73
N ILE A 102 9.21 19.03 -7.55
CA ILE A 102 9.05 20.41 -7.07
C ILE A 102 10.40 21.14 -7.04
N ARG A 103 11.45 20.49 -6.54
CA ARG A 103 12.76 21.13 -6.39
C ARG A 103 13.41 21.50 -7.72
N THR A 104 13.28 20.65 -8.73
CA THR A 104 14.03 20.79 -9.99
C THR A 104 13.16 21.21 -11.17
N GLY A 105 11.82 21.04 -11.07
CA GLY A 105 10.92 21.25 -12.20
C GLY A 105 10.97 20.15 -13.26
N GLU A 106 11.72 19.07 -13.03
CA GLU A 106 11.72 17.92 -13.93
C GLU A 106 10.33 17.34 -14.05
N THR A 107 9.99 16.84 -15.24
CA THR A 107 8.65 16.35 -15.56
C THR A 107 8.69 14.93 -16.11
N GLY A 108 7.55 14.26 -16.06
CA GLY A 108 7.40 12.92 -16.62
C GLY A 108 8.24 11.90 -15.86
N GLU A 109 8.81 10.95 -16.57
CA GLU A 109 9.59 9.87 -15.97
C GLU A 109 10.86 10.38 -15.24
N ASP A 110 11.41 11.50 -15.67
CA ASP A 110 12.56 12.12 -15.01
C ASP A 110 12.21 12.63 -13.59
N ALA A 111 10.93 12.78 -13.30
CA ALA A 111 10.44 13.25 -12.02
C ALA A 111 10.07 12.09 -11.05
N LEU A 112 10.19 10.87 -11.49
CA LEU A 112 9.87 9.70 -10.66
C LEU A 112 10.99 9.33 -9.70
#